data_7e607799ec7dbfbe7899672e4331b93d
#
_entry.id   7e607799ec7dbfbe7899672e4331b93d
#
_cell.length_a   1.000
_cell.length_b   1.000
_cell.length_c   1.000
_cell.angle_alpha   90.00
_cell.angle_beta   90.00
_cell.angle_gamma   90.00
#
_symmetry.space_group_name_H-M   'P 1'
#
loop_
_entity.id
_entity.type
_entity.pdbx_description
1 polymer ?
#
loop_
_entity_poly.entity_id
_entity_poly.type
_entity_poly.pdbx_seq_one_letter_code
_entity_poly.pdbx_strand_id
1 'polypeptide(L)'
;VVELKRNPTRAVRIGSITIGAGHPIAAQSMTATHTTDVAATLEQANALHAAGAGVVRIAVDSKKDAAALPAIRAGTQANLAIDLQENYRLALDVAPHVDKLRYNPGHLYHHEPTKPWQDKVRFIADVAAANDCALRVGVNCGSVDPAKKEQFAEDDSIGPMLASALEHCELLDSIGFTRYAVSLKDSDPKKVIEVNRRFAEARPDVPLHLGVTEAGMPPDGIIKTRIAFEQLISRGIGDTVRVSLTVPNADKPQEIAAAQAILADIAAGRVRSVVDYGLSSLNIISCPSCS
;
A
#
# COMPACT_ATOMS: atom_id res chain seq x y z
N VAL A 1 -0.04 -5.12 27.28
CA VAL A 1 0.26 -5.14 25.83
C VAL A 1 -0.44 -6.37 25.29
N VAL A 2 -1.41 -6.19 24.42
CA VAL A 2 -2.07 -7.31 23.72
C VAL A 2 -1.08 -7.82 22.66
N GLU A 3 -0.66 -9.06 22.77
CA GLU A 3 0.19 -9.68 21.76
C GLU A 3 -0.66 -9.91 20.50
N LEU A 4 -0.47 -9.07 19.49
CA LEU A 4 -1.16 -9.20 18.22
C LEU A 4 -0.58 -10.38 17.44
N LYS A 5 -1.32 -11.47 17.35
CA LYS A 5 -0.95 -12.62 16.51
C LYS A 5 -1.01 -12.20 15.03
N ARG A 6 0.16 -11.90 14.47
CA ARG A 6 0.29 -11.52 13.05
C ARG A 6 0.16 -12.72 12.13
N ASN A 7 -0.41 -12.52 10.94
CA ASN A 7 -0.39 -13.54 9.89
C ASN A 7 1.06 -13.94 9.55
N PRO A 8 1.32 -15.21 9.21
CA PRO A 8 2.66 -15.72 8.89
C PRO A 8 3.06 -15.31 7.46
N THR A 9 3.06 -14.02 7.18
CA THR A 9 3.47 -13.50 5.89
C THR A 9 4.97 -13.69 5.65
N ARG A 10 5.38 -13.81 4.40
CA ARG A 10 6.79 -13.92 4.02
C ARG A 10 7.54 -12.61 4.30
N ALA A 11 8.84 -12.68 4.56
CA ALA A 11 9.70 -11.51 4.68
C ALA A 11 9.96 -10.91 3.30
N VAL A 12 9.77 -9.61 3.14
CA VAL A 12 10.09 -8.86 1.93
C VAL A 12 10.98 -7.67 2.28
N ARG A 13 12.22 -7.68 1.77
CA ARG A 13 13.16 -6.57 1.96
C ARG A 13 12.84 -5.43 0.99
N ILE A 14 12.90 -4.20 1.51
CA ILE A 14 12.71 -2.95 0.74
C ILE A 14 13.82 -2.00 1.20
N GLY A 15 14.91 -1.94 0.45
CA GLY A 15 16.09 -1.19 0.86
C GLY A 15 16.61 -1.61 2.24
N SER A 16 16.58 -0.70 3.20
CA SER A 16 17.09 -0.92 4.56
C SER A 16 16.08 -1.57 5.51
N ILE A 17 14.80 -1.73 5.13
CA ILE A 17 13.77 -2.34 5.97
C ILE A 17 13.30 -3.68 5.43
N THR A 18 12.73 -4.49 6.33
CA THR A 18 12.01 -5.72 6.00
C THR A 18 10.57 -5.60 6.48
N ILE A 19 9.62 -6.02 5.65
CA ILE A 19 8.19 -6.11 5.98
C ILE A 19 7.75 -7.57 6.00
N GLY A 20 6.63 -7.87 6.64
CA GLY A 20 6.15 -9.26 6.81
C GLY A 20 6.92 -10.02 7.88
N ALA A 21 6.68 -11.31 8.02
CA ALA A 21 7.34 -12.23 8.97
C ALA A 21 7.43 -11.70 10.40
N GLY A 22 6.42 -10.95 10.86
CA GLY A 22 6.41 -10.37 12.21
C GLY A 22 7.23 -9.08 12.38
N HIS A 23 7.93 -8.60 11.35
CA HIS A 23 8.63 -7.31 11.41
C HIS A 23 7.65 -6.15 11.69
N PRO A 24 8.14 -5.02 12.28
CA PRO A 24 7.29 -3.86 12.56
C PRO A 24 6.53 -3.38 11.33
N ILE A 25 5.28 -2.96 11.52
CA ILE A 25 4.46 -2.41 10.42
C ILE A 25 5.06 -1.08 9.97
N ALA A 26 5.48 -1.00 8.72
CA ALA A 26 6.10 0.20 8.17
C ALA A 26 5.06 1.20 7.66
N ALA A 27 5.17 2.46 8.09
CA ALA A 27 4.40 3.55 7.50
C ALA A 27 5.03 4.00 6.18
N GLN A 28 4.20 4.16 5.15
CA GLN A 28 4.59 4.70 3.86
C GLN A 28 3.80 5.97 3.58
N SER A 29 4.44 6.98 3.00
CA SER A 29 3.75 8.11 2.38
C SER A 29 4.22 8.32 0.95
N MET A 30 3.76 9.37 0.30
CA MET A 30 4.04 9.66 -1.10
C MET A 30 4.27 11.15 -1.26
N THR A 31 5.27 11.51 -2.08
CA THR A 31 5.44 12.90 -2.51
C THR A 31 4.26 13.37 -3.35
N ALA A 32 3.96 14.64 -3.28
CA ALA A 32 2.91 15.31 -4.05
C ALA A 32 3.49 16.38 -4.97
N THR A 33 4.81 16.37 -5.18
CA THR A 33 5.56 17.25 -6.08
C THR A 33 5.61 16.67 -7.49
N HIS A 34 5.85 17.49 -8.49
CA HIS A 34 6.26 17.01 -9.79
C HIS A 34 7.66 16.38 -9.68
N THR A 35 7.81 15.14 -10.11
CA THR A 35 9.08 14.39 -9.96
C THR A 35 10.25 15.05 -10.70
N THR A 36 9.97 15.77 -11.77
CA THR A 36 10.96 16.57 -12.51
C THR A 36 11.48 17.78 -11.72
N ASP A 37 10.76 18.24 -10.70
CA ASP A 37 11.26 19.19 -9.72
C ASP A 37 12.04 18.43 -8.63
N VAL A 38 13.30 18.20 -8.90
CA VAL A 38 14.20 17.41 -8.05
C VAL A 38 14.33 18.04 -6.66
N ALA A 39 14.43 19.38 -6.58
CA ALA A 39 14.62 20.08 -5.31
C ALA A 39 13.40 19.92 -4.40
N ALA A 40 12.19 20.23 -4.91
CA ALA A 40 10.96 20.08 -4.15
C ALA A 40 10.67 18.60 -3.79
N THR A 41 11.00 17.66 -4.69
CA THR A 41 10.82 16.23 -4.43
C THR A 41 11.75 15.73 -3.34
N LEU A 42 13.01 16.16 -3.34
CA LEU A 42 13.99 15.85 -2.29
C LEU A 42 13.60 16.42 -0.95
N GLU A 43 13.19 17.71 -0.91
CA GLU A 43 12.74 18.33 0.32
C GLU A 43 11.59 17.53 0.95
N GLN A 44 10.58 17.20 0.16
CA GLN A 44 9.42 16.45 0.65
C GLN A 44 9.77 15.00 1.02
N ALA A 45 10.60 14.31 0.22
CA ALA A 45 11.03 12.95 0.52
C ALA A 45 11.83 12.89 1.83
N ASN A 46 12.74 13.84 2.05
CA ASN A 46 13.52 13.93 3.28
C ASN A 46 12.66 14.31 4.49
N ALA A 47 11.68 15.21 4.33
CA ALA A 47 10.72 15.53 5.38
C ALA A 47 9.88 14.32 5.81
N LEU A 48 9.40 13.53 4.84
CA LEU A 48 8.67 12.29 5.11
C LEU A 48 9.55 11.24 5.79
N HIS A 49 10.80 11.09 5.33
CA HIS A 49 11.77 10.18 5.96
C HIS A 49 12.08 10.59 7.40
N ALA A 50 12.33 11.87 7.64
CA ALA A 50 12.58 12.41 8.98
C ALA A 50 11.37 12.25 9.92
N ALA A 51 10.14 12.30 9.38
CA ALA A 51 8.92 11.99 10.13
C ALA A 51 8.76 10.50 10.48
N GLY A 52 9.64 9.62 9.96
CA GLY A 52 9.64 8.18 10.24
C GLY A 52 8.92 7.35 9.18
N ALA A 53 8.82 7.85 7.94
CA ALA A 53 8.37 7.01 6.84
C ALA A 53 9.38 5.87 6.59
N GLY A 54 8.94 4.62 6.68
CA GLY A 54 9.76 3.47 6.32
C GLY A 54 10.00 3.37 4.81
N VAL A 55 9.07 3.90 4.00
CA VAL A 55 9.15 3.97 2.55
C VAL A 55 8.52 5.27 2.06
N VAL A 56 9.17 5.97 1.14
CA VAL A 56 8.63 7.14 0.45
C VAL A 56 8.36 6.78 -1.02
N ARG A 57 7.12 6.99 -1.48
CA ARG A 57 6.72 6.71 -2.86
C ARG A 57 6.76 7.98 -3.71
N ILE A 58 7.27 7.84 -4.93
CA ILE A 58 7.36 8.90 -5.94
C ILE A 58 6.59 8.41 -7.18
N ALA A 59 5.84 9.30 -7.84
CA ALA A 59 5.16 8.99 -9.10
C ALA A 59 6.13 9.13 -10.28
N VAL A 60 6.04 8.22 -11.25
CA VAL A 60 6.80 8.29 -12.50
C VAL A 60 5.87 7.95 -13.67
N ASP A 61 5.57 8.98 -14.47
CA ASP A 61 4.66 8.88 -15.60
C ASP A 61 5.39 8.94 -16.95
N SER A 62 6.62 9.46 -16.95
CA SER A 62 7.38 9.77 -18.17
C SER A 62 8.86 9.44 -18.03
N LYS A 63 9.56 9.40 -19.18
CA LYS A 63 11.02 9.32 -19.19
C LYS A 63 11.70 10.52 -18.54
N LYS A 64 11.04 11.69 -18.54
CA LYS A 64 11.59 12.89 -17.85
C LYS A 64 11.60 12.69 -16.33
N ASP A 65 10.54 12.11 -15.78
CA ASP A 65 10.47 11.77 -14.37
C ASP A 65 11.51 10.71 -14.02
N ALA A 66 11.66 9.66 -14.85
CA ALA A 66 12.68 8.64 -14.67
C ALA A 66 14.10 9.24 -14.68
N ALA A 67 14.37 10.20 -15.56
CA ALA A 67 15.67 10.87 -15.65
C ALA A 67 16.00 11.73 -14.40
N ALA A 68 15.02 12.12 -13.59
CA ALA A 68 15.23 12.85 -12.34
C ALA A 68 15.69 11.94 -11.18
N LEU A 69 15.39 10.63 -11.25
CA LEU A 69 15.62 9.71 -10.13
C LEU A 69 17.08 9.53 -9.68
N PRO A 70 18.08 9.52 -10.57
CA PRO A 70 19.47 9.48 -10.12
C PRO A 70 19.83 10.61 -9.15
N ALA A 71 19.40 11.85 -9.47
CA ALA A 71 19.64 13.02 -8.62
C ALA A 71 18.83 12.93 -7.31
N ILE A 72 17.57 12.48 -7.38
CA ILE A 72 16.74 12.26 -6.18
C ILE A 72 17.38 11.19 -5.30
N ARG A 73 17.82 10.06 -5.85
CA ARG A 73 18.46 8.98 -5.09
C ARG A 73 19.74 9.46 -4.39
N ALA A 74 20.53 10.28 -5.06
CA ALA A 74 21.77 10.81 -4.50
C ALA A 74 21.54 11.77 -3.30
N GLY A 75 20.39 12.42 -3.24
CA GLY A 75 20.06 13.42 -2.20
C GLY A 75 19.23 12.89 -1.02
N THR A 76 18.93 11.59 -0.94
CA THR A 76 18.13 11.05 0.15
C THR A 76 18.59 9.67 0.62
N GLN A 77 18.39 9.40 1.92
CA GLN A 77 18.58 8.07 2.53
C GLN A 77 17.25 7.30 2.67
N ALA A 78 16.13 7.88 2.25
CA ALA A 78 14.83 7.23 2.32
C ALA A 78 14.80 5.96 1.43
N ASN A 79 14.11 4.91 1.86
CA ASN A 79 13.76 3.81 0.97
C ASN A 79 12.74 4.32 -0.04
N LEU A 80 13.09 4.29 -1.32
CA LEU A 80 12.27 4.83 -2.39
C LEU A 80 11.41 3.75 -3.03
N ALA A 81 10.13 4.07 -3.25
CA ALA A 81 9.23 3.27 -4.06
C ALA A 81 8.76 4.09 -5.25
N ILE A 82 8.65 3.48 -6.42
CA ILE A 82 8.09 4.10 -7.61
C ILE A 82 6.70 3.55 -7.90
N ASP A 83 5.82 4.46 -8.30
CA ASP A 83 4.54 4.11 -8.91
C ASP A 83 4.69 4.17 -10.43
N LEU A 84 4.78 3.02 -11.07
CA LEU A 84 4.71 2.90 -12.52
C LEU A 84 3.23 3.06 -12.90
N GLN A 85 2.85 4.23 -13.41
CA GLN A 85 1.46 4.55 -13.69
C GLN A 85 0.93 3.68 -14.84
N GLU A 86 1.33 3.96 -16.07
CA GLU A 86 0.81 3.26 -17.24
C GLU A 86 1.90 2.55 -18.05
N ASN A 87 3.10 3.12 -18.11
CA ASN A 87 4.19 2.60 -18.91
C ASN A 87 5.11 1.67 -18.10
N TYR A 88 4.84 0.39 -18.16
CA TYR A 88 5.63 -0.64 -17.48
C TYR A 88 7.11 -0.69 -17.92
N ARG A 89 7.44 -0.21 -19.13
CA ARG A 89 8.82 -0.22 -19.65
C ARG A 89 9.74 0.74 -18.91
N LEU A 90 9.17 1.76 -18.24
CA LEU A 90 9.94 2.67 -17.39
C LEU A 90 10.62 1.95 -16.21
N ALA A 91 10.21 0.71 -15.91
CA ALA A 91 10.87 -0.12 -14.91
C ALA A 91 12.39 -0.20 -15.13
N LEU A 92 12.87 -0.33 -16.40
CA LEU A 92 14.28 -0.36 -16.72
C LEU A 92 15.04 0.90 -16.30
N ASP A 93 14.41 2.04 -16.52
CA ASP A 93 15.05 3.34 -16.26
C ASP A 93 15.05 3.69 -14.76
N VAL A 94 14.06 3.19 -14.02
CA VAL A 94 13.88 3.59 -12.61
C VAL A 94 14.46 2.60 -11.59
N ALA A 95 14.46 1.29 -11.89
CA ALA A 95 14.85 0.25 -10.94
C ALA A 95 16.25 0.42 -10.33
N PRO A 96 17.29 0.88 -11.07
CA PRO A 96 18.62 1.11 -10.49
C PRO A 96 18.68 2.15 -9.37
N HIS A 97 17.63 2.96 -9.21
CA HIS A 97 17.62 4.12 -8.31
C HIS A 97 16.63 4.00 -7.16
N VAL A 98 15.93 2.86 -7.03
CA VAL A 98 14.85 2.68 -6.07
C VAL A 98 14.86 1.30 -5.43
N ASP A 99 14.08 1.13 -4.36
CA ASP A 99 14.05 -0.09 -3.55
C ASP A 99 12.78 -0.91 -3.81
N LYS A 100 11.75 -0.29 -4.41
CA LYS A 100 10.47 -0.94 -4.70
C LYS A 100 9.79 -0.36 -5.93
N LEU A 101 9.22 -1.22 -6.76
CA LEU A 101 8.35 -0.84 -7.86
C LEU A 101 6.89 -1.19 -7.53
N ARG A 102 5.97 -0.29 -7.78
CA ARG A 102 4.53 -0.57 -7.75
C ARG A 102 3.97 -0.49 -9.15
N TYR A 103 3.23 -1.48 -9.55
CA TYR A 103 2.38 -1.41 -10.73
C TYR A 103 0.91 -1.66 -10.37
N ASN A 104 0.03 -1.14 -11.21
CA ASN A 104 -1.41 -1.38 -11.09
C ASN A 104 -1.83 -2.36 -12.19
N PRO A 105 -2.34 -3.55 -11.84
CA PRO A 105 -2.87 -4.52 -12.80
C PRO A 105 -3.79 -3.90 -13.83
N GLY A 106 -4.73 -3.06 -13.39
CA GLY A 106 -5.71 -2.43 -14.24
C GLY A 106 -5.18 -1.33 -15.16
N HIS A 107 -3.91 -0.94 -15.06
CA HIS A 107 -3.27 0.02 -15.98
C HIS A 107 -2.37 -0.66 -17.02
N LEU A 108 -2.10 -1.95 -16.86
CA LEU A 108 -1.19 -2.64 -17.79
C LEU A 108 -1.73 -2.75 -19.22
N TYR A 109 -3.03 -2.60 -19.42
CA TYR A 109 -3.61 -2.66 -20.77
C TYR A 109 -3.45 -1.34 -21.56
N HIS A 110 -3.18 -0.20 -20.91
CA HIS A 110 -3.05 1.10 -21.59
C HIS A 110 -1.84 1.15 -22.53
N HIS A 111 -0.72 0.62 -22.11
CA HIS A 111 0.50 0.60 -22.91
C HIS A 111 0.66 -0.76 -23.59
N GLU A 112 0.80 -0.77 -24.93
CA GLU A 112 0.86 -1.99 -25.76
C GLU A 112 -0.34 -2.92 -25.49
N PRO A 113 -1.59 -2.51 -25.84
CA PRO A 113 -2.81 -3.23 -25.44
C PRO A 113 -2.90 -4.66 -26.01
N THR A 114 -2.20 -4.94 -27.13
CA THR A 114 -2.17 -6.27 -27.76
C THR A 114 -1.19 -7.25 -27.08
N LYS A 115 -0.27 -6.74 -26.22
CA LYS A 115 0.68 -7.58 -25.53
C LYS A 115 0.04 -8.18 -24.27
N PRO A 116 0.15 -9.50 -24.04
CA PRO A 116 -0.37 -10.14 -22.84
C PRO A 116 0.14 -9.45 -21.55
N TRP A 117 -0.74 -9.24 -20.58
CA TRP A 117 -0.36 -8.60 -19.32
C TRP A 117 0.67 -9.46 -18.55
N GLN A 118 0.64 -10.78 -18.71
CA GLN A 118 1.60 -11.70 -18.12
C GLN A 118 3.03 -11.40 -18.55
N ASP A 119 3.24 -11.07 -19.84
CA ASP A 119 4.58 -10.75 -20.35
C ASP A 119 5.08 -9.40 -19.82
N LYS A 120 4.17 -8.46 -19.58
CA LYS A 120 4.51 -7.16 -18.96
C LYS A 120 4.91 -7.34 -17.51
N VAL A 121 4.19 -8.19 -16.77
CA VAL A 121 4.53 -8.49 -15.37
C VAL A 121 5.84 -9.27 -15.26
N ARG A 122 6.09 -10.25 -16.14
CA ARG A 122 7.39 -10.94 -16.21
C ARG A 122 8.52 -9.95 -16.43
N PHE A 123 8.36 -9.05 -17.39
CA PHE A 123 9.34 -8.00 -17.64
C PHE A 123 9.62 -7.14 -16.39
N ILE A 124 8.57 -6.67 -15.69
CA ILE A 124 8.73 -5.90 -14.45
C ILE A 124 9.45 -6.73 -13.38
N ALA A 125 9.09 -8.01 -13.24
CA ALA A 125 9.68 -8.90 -12.26
C ALA A 125 11.18 -9.17 -12.55
N ASP A 126 11.53 -9.40 -13.81
CA ASP A 126 12.92 -9.60 -14.24
C ASP A 126 13.77 -8.36 -13.94
N VAL A 127 13.26 -7.18 -14.27
CA VAL A 127 13.92 -5.91 -13.97
C VAL A 127 14.05 -5.69 -12.46
N ALA A 128 13.02 -5.97 -11.69
CA ALA A 128 13.05 -5.86 -10.23
C ALA A 128 14.06 -6.85 -9.62
N ALA A 129 14.13 -8.07 -10.14
CA ALA A 129 15.08 -9.10 -9.70
C ALA A 129 16.52 -8.67 -9.95
N ALA A 130 16.81 -8.13 -11.14
CA ALA A 130 18.13 -7.68 -11.54
C ALA A 130 18.64 -6.48 -10.72
N ASN A 131 17.75 -5.68 -10.14
CA ASN A 131 18.08 -4.47 -9.39
C ASN A 131 17.78 -4.60 -7.88
N ASP A 132 17.53 -5.80 -7.38
CA ASP A 132 17.22 -6.08 -5.97
C ASP A 132 15.98 -5.31 -5.44
N CYS A 133 15.06 -4.94 -6.31
CA CYS A 133 13.83 -4.26 -5.95
C CYS A 133 12.75 -5.24 -5.48
N ALA A 134 11.96 -4.81 -4.50
CA ALA A 134 10.69 -5.46 -4.20
C ALA A 134 9.60 -5.00 -5.19
N LEU A 135 8.53 -5.78 -5.34
CA LEU A 135 7.34 -5.38 -6.08
C LEU A 135 6.15 -5.11 -5.17
N ARG A 136 5.23 -4.28 -5.63
CA ARG A 136 3.88 -4.20 -5.08
C ARG A 136 2.83 -4.28 -6.19
N VAL A 137 2.00 -5.31 -6.10
CA VAL A 137 0.78 -5.42 -6.89
C VAL A 137 -0.26 -4.49 -6.25
N GLY A 138 -0.61 -3.42 -6.93
CA GLY A 138 -1.45 -2.37 -6.37
C GLY A 138 -2.81 -2.31 -7.05
N VAL A 139 -3.81 -3.02 -6.53
CA VAL A 139 -5.18 -3.03 -7.05
C VAL A 139 -6.01 -1.95 -6.35
N ASN A 140 -6.68 -1.11 -7.14
CA ASN A 140 -7.66 -0.14 -6.66
C ASN A 140 -9.00 -0.44 -7.31
N CYS A 141 -10.09 -0.29 -6.58
CA CYS A 141 -11.45 -0.55 -7.07
C CYS A 141 -11.77 0.21 -8.37
N GLY A 142 -11.40 1.49 -8.45
CA GLY A 142 -11.67 2.34 -9.62
C GLY A 142 -10.90 1.96 -10.89
N SER A 143 -9.84 1.16 -10.79
CA SER A 143 -8.92 0.86 -11.89
C SER A 143 -8.67 -0.64 -12.10
N VAL A 144 -9.64 -1.49 -11.76
CA VAL A 144 -9.59 -2.91 -12.13
C VAL A 144 -9.84 -3.05 -13.64
N ASP A 145 -9.09 -3.97 -14.27
CA ASP A 145 -9.23 -4.30 -15.70
C ASP A 145 -10.72 -4.51 -16.06
N PRO A 146 -11.25 -3.79 -17.08
CA PRO A 146 -12.64 -3.94 -17.53
C PRO A 146 -13.02 -5.40 -17.86
N ALA A 147 -12.15 -6.12 -18.55
CA ALA A 147 -12.38 -7.54 -18.88
C ALA A 147 -12.51 -8.43 -17.65
N LYS A 148 -11.87 -8.04 -16.53
CA LYS A 148 -12.03 -8.73 -15.25
C LYS A 148 -13.36 -8.37 -14.60
N LYS A 149 -13.78 -7.10 -14.66
CA LYS A 149 -15.06 -6.66 -14.09
C LYS A 149 -16.25 -7.35 -14.74
N GLU A 150 -16.21 -7.56 -16.07
CA GLU A 150 -17.27 -8.25 -16.82
C GLU A 150 -17.53 -9.69 -16.38
N GLN A 151 -16.62 -10.32 -15.64
CA GLN A 151 -16.76 -11.68 -15.12
C GLN A 151 -17.58 -11.76 -13.82
N PHE A 152 -17.97 -10.62 -13.25
CA PHE A 152 -18.65 -10.49 -11.96
C PHE A 152 -19.96 -9.71 -12.11
N ALA A 153 -20.82 -9.78 -11.11
CA ALA A 153 -22.03 -8.98 -11.07
C ALA A 153 -21.68 -7.47 -11.03
N GLU A 154 -22.50 -6.64 -11.63
CA GLU A 154 -22.25 -5.19 -11.78
C GLU A 154 -22.05 -4.48 -10.45
N ASP A 155 -22.71 -4.93 -9.41
CA ASP A 155 -22.63 -4.40 -8.04
C ASP A 155 -21.49 -5.03 -7.19
N ASP A 156 -20.82 -6.08 -7.68
CA ASP A 156 -19.68 -6.69 -7.00
C ASP A 156 -18.39 -5.94 -7.32
N SER A 157 -18.01 -5.03 -6.43
CA SER A 157 -16.73 -4.31 -6.52
C SER A 157 -15.55 -5.05 -5.85
N ILE A 158 -15.82 -6.10 -5.07
CA ILE A 158 -14.81 -6.84 -4.30
C ILE A 158 -14.25 -8.02 -5.09
N GLY A 159 -15.11 -8.81 -5.72
CA GLY A 159 -14.73 -9.98 -6.50
C GLY A 159 -13.68 -9.68 -7.57
N PRO A 160 -13.87 -8.67 -8.44
CA PRO A 160 -12.88 -8.30 -9.45
C PRO A 160 -11.53 -7.88 -8.88
N MET A 161 -11.51 -7.14 -7.76
CA MET A 161 -10.27 -6.74 -7.09
C MET A 161 -9.51 -7.95 -6.55
N LEU A 162 -10.22 -8.84 -5.87
CA LEU A 162 -9.65 -10.05 -5.30
C LEU A 162 -9.08 -10.96 -6.39
N ALA A 163 -9.86 -11.24 -7.42
CA ALA A 163 -9.45 -12.07 -8.54
C ALA A 163 -8.21 -11.51 -9.26
N SER A 164 -8.19 -10.20 -9.53
CA SER A 164 -7.03 -9.53 -10.12
C SER A 164 -5.77 -9.68 -9.26
N ALA A 165 -5.88 -9.50 -7.94
CA ALA A 165 -4.74 -9.65 -7.05
C ALA A 165 -4.22 -11.10 -7.01
N LEU A 166 -5.11 -12.08 -6.94
CA LEU A 166 -4.76 -13.50 -6.88
C LEU A 166 -4.05 -13.96 -8.16
N GLU A 167 -4.55 -13.62 -9.35
CA GLU A 167 -3.91 -13.96 -10.63
C GLU A 167 -2.48 -13.41 -10.73
N HIS A 168 -2.27 -12.17 -10.28
CA HIS A 168 -0.94 -11.58 -10.31
C HIS A 168 0.01 -12.24 -9.29
N CYS A 169 -0.50 -12.66 -8.12
CA CYS A 169 0.28 -13.45 -7.17
C CYS A 169 0.67 -14.81 -7.76
N GLU A 170 -0.28 -15.52 -8.37
CA GLU A 170 -0.04 -16.82 -9.01
C GLU A 170 1.03 -16.71 -10.11
N LEU A 171 0.96 -15.68 -10.94
CA LEU A 171 1.96 -15.45 -11.98
C LEU A 171 3.34 -15.19 -11.36
N LEU A 172 3.46 -14.28 -10.37
CA LEU A 172 4.73 -13.95 -9.73
C LEU A 172 5.34 -15.19 -9.05
N ASP A 173 4.53 -15.98 -8.34
CA ASP A 173 5.00 -17.20 -7.71
C ASP A 173 5.43 -18.26 -8.76
N SER A 174 4.69 -18.38 -9.88
CA SER A 174 5.00 -19.33 -10.95
C SER A 174 6.34 -19.05 -11.65
N ILE A 175 6.78 -17.78 -11.65
CA ILE A 175 8.08 -17.38 -12.19
C ILE A 175 9.17 -17.30 -11.10
N GLY A 176 8.86 -17.70 -9.87
CA GLY A 176 9.80 -17.71 -8.75
C GLY A 176 10.09 -16.35 -8.12
N PHE A 177 9.31 -15.31 -8.46
CA PHE A 177 9.49 -13.98 -7.88
C PHE A 177 8.64 -13.85 -6.61
N THR A 178 9.25 -13.97 -5.44
CA THR A 178 8.56 -13.98 -4.13
C THR A 178 8.68 -12.67 -3.34
N ARG A 179 9.51 -11.71 -3.79
CA ARG A 179 9.74 -10.43 -3.11
C ARG A 179 8.67 -9.40 -3.45
N TYR A 180 7.43 -9.70 -3.14
CA TYR A 180 6.33 -8.78 -3.41
C TYR A 180 5.35 -8.68 -2.25
N ALA A 181 4.63 -7.56 -2.22
CA ALA A 181 3.47 -7.30 -1.39
C ALA A 181 2.26 -6.96 -2.26
N VAL A 182 1.07 -7.04 -1.67
CA VAL A 182 -0.18 -6.68 -2.36
C VAL A 182 -0.86 -5.53 -1.64
N SER A 183 -1.58 -4.68 -2.37
CA SER A 183 -2.51 -3.71 -1.80
C SER A 183 -3.84 -3.76 -2.54
N LEU A 184 -4.92 -3.81 -1.78
CA LEU A 184 -6.30 -3.80 -2.24
C LEU A 184 -6.98 -2.62 -1.59
N LYS A 185 -7.30 -1.60 -2.38
CA LYS A 185 -7.74 -0.29 -1.87
C LYS A 185 -9.05 0.17 -2.50
N ASP A 186 -9.84 0.83 -1.66
CA ASP A 186 -11.05 1.52 -2.02
C ASP A 186 -11.17 2.80 -1.18
N SER A 187 -12.05 3.71 -1.53
CA SER A 187 -12.40 4.88 -0.71
C SER A 187 -13.38 4.55 0.42
N ASP A 188 -14.10 3.42 0.31
CA ASP A 188 -14.97 2.89 1.35
C ASP A 188 -14.17 1.97 2.29
N PRO A 189 -14.02 2.32 3.57
CA PRO A 189 -13.30 1.49 4.53
C PRO A 189 -13.92 0.10 4.74
N LYS A 190 -15.24 -0.07 4.55
CA LYS A 190 -15.89 -1.39 4.64
C LYS A 190 -15.41 -2.33 3.53
N LYS A 191 -15.30 -1.81 2.31
CA LYS A 191 -14.78 -2.57 1.17
C LYS A 191 -13.30 -2.90 1.36
N VAL A 192 -12.51 -1.95 1.87
CA VAL A 192 -11.10 -2.19 2.21
C VAL A 192 -10.95 -3.31 3.23
N ILE A 193 -11.77 -3.31 4.29
CA ILE A 193 -11.77 -4.36 5.30
C ILE A 193 -12.10 -5.71 4.67
N GLU A 194 -13.18 -5.78 3.92
CA GLU A 194 -13.68 -7.04 3.37
C GLU A 194 -12.72 -7.65 2.34
N VAL A 195 -12.22 -6.85 1.38
CA VAL A 195 -11.31 -7.38 0.35
C VAL A 195 -9.98 -7.83 0.93
N ASN A 196 -9.41 -7.09 1.89
CA ASN A 196 -8.14 -7.49 2.51
C ASN A 196 -8.31 -8.71 3.44
N ARG A 197 -9.46 -8.85 4.12
CA ARG A 197 -9.77 -10.04 4.90
C ARG A 197 -9.85 -11.28 4.02
N ARG A 198 -10.61 -11.23 2.92
CA ARG A 198 -10.73 -12.35 1.96
C ARG A 198 -9.39 -12.68 1.30
N PHE A 199 -8.60 -11.66 0.96
CA PHE A 199 -7.26 -11.91 0.41
C PHE A 199 -6.34 -12.58 1.44
N ALA A 200 -6.33 -12.13 2.68
CA ALA A 200 -5.52 -12.71 3.75
C ALA A 200 -5.92 -14.17 4.09
N GLU A 201 -7.19 -14.52 3.91
CA GLU A 201 -7.68 -15.91 4.02
C GLU A 201 -7.17 -16.78 2.86
N ALA A 202 -7.20 -16.26 1.62
CA ALA A 202 -6.74 -16.97 0.44
C ALA A 202 -5.20 -17.06 0.36
N ARG A 203 -4.50 -16.00 0.79
CA ARG A 203 -3.03 -15.85 0.72
C ARG A 203 -2.46 -15.31 2.04
N PRO A 204 -2.47 -16.12 3.11
CA PRO A 204 -1.95 -15.72 4.42
C PRO A 204 -0.44 -15.49 4.43
N ASP A 205 0.26 -15.96 3.41
CA ASP A 205 1.71 -15.87 3.21
C ASP A 205 2.16 -14.56 2.56
N VAL A 206 1.25 -13.78 1.95
CA VAL A 206 1.60 -12.58 1.19
C VAL A 206 1.46 -11.31 2.04
N PRO A 207 2.52 -10.48 2.18
CA PRO A 207 2.43 -9.22 2.91
C PRO A 207 1.44 -8.25 2.28
N LEU A 208 0.63 -7.58 3.13
CA LEU A 208 -0.37 -6.62 2.72
C LEU A 208 0.03 -5.18 3.05
N HIS A 209 -0.18 -4.31 2.07
CA HIS A 209 -0.08 -2.86 2.22
C HIS A 209 -1.47 -2.25 2.34
N LEU A 210 -1.85 -1.86 3.56
CA LEU A 210 -3.17 -1.33 3.86
C LEU A 210 -3.28 0.18 3.59
N GLY A 211 -4.46 0.63 3.23
CA GLY A 211 -4.79 2.05 3.11
C GLY A 211 -6.17 2.25 2.53
N VAL A 212 -6.80 3.36 2.90
CA VAL A 212 -8.01 3.88 2.28
C VAL A 212 -7.59 4.93 1.27
N THR A 213 -8.01 4.81 0.01
CA THR A 213 -7.75 5.82 -1.02
C THR A 213 -8.72 6.98 -0.87
N GLU A 214 -8.24 8.20 -1.18
CA GLU A 214 -9.11 9.39 -1.18
C GLU A 214 -9.89 9.54 0.13
N ALA A 215 -9.22 9.29 1.25
CA ALA A 215 -9.87 9.28 2.55
C ALA A 215 -10.45 10.65 2.93
N GLY A 216 -9.90 11.74 2.38
CA GLY A 216 -10.37 13.10 2.58
C GLY A 216 -9.49 13.91 3.54
N MET A 217 -10.03 15.04 3.98
CA MET A 217 -9.34 15.95 4.92
C MET A 217 -9.35 15.38 6.35
N PRO A 218 -8.40 15.79 7.20
CA PRO A 218 -8.53 15.58 8.65
C PRO A 218 -9.74 16.37 9.21
N PRO A 219 -10.47 15.85 10.22
CA PRO A 219 -10.24 14.55 10.89
C PRO A 219 -10.84 13.35 10.16
N ASP A 220 -11.76 13.55 9.21
CA ASP A 220 -12.57 12.48 8.61
C ASP A 220 -11.72 11.43 7.90
N GLY A 221 -10.70 11.86 7.14
CA GLY A 221 -9.79 10.93 6.47
C GLY A 221 -9.00 10.06 7.45
N ILE A 222 -8.64 10.60 8.62
CA ILE A 222 -7.97 9.84 9.68
C ILE A 222 -8.94 8.84 10.30
N ILE A 223 -10.19 9.23 10.54
CA ILE A 223 -11.22 8.35 11.13
C ILE A 223 -11.51 7.16 10.21
N LYS A 224 -11.75 7.40 8.92
CA LYS A 224 -11.96 6.33 7.92
C LYS A 224 -10.80 5.35 7.88
N THR A 225 -9.58 5.88 7.86
CA THR A 225 -8.35 5.07 7.82
C THR A 225 -8.19 4.26 9.11
N ARG A 226 -8.43 4.88 10.27
CA ARG A 226 -8.39 4.22 11.58
C ARG A 226 -9.34 3.03 11.63
N ILE A 227 -10.58 3.18 11.17
CA ILE A 227 -11.57 2.09 11.17
C ILE A 227 -11.02 0.89 10.39
N ALA A 228 -10.49 1.10 9.19
CA ALA A 228 -9.94 0.01 8.39
C ALA A 228 -8.72 -0.64 9.05
N PHE A 229 -7.79 0.16 9.59
CA PHE A 229 -6.57 -0.35 10.21
C PHE A 229 -6.85 -1.12 11.51
N GLU A 230 -7.72 -0.60 12.37
CA GLU A 230 -8.11 -1.28 13.61
C GLU A 230 -8.76 -2.64 13.32
N GLN A 231 -9.68 -2.69 12.35
CA GLN A 231 -10.38 -3.92 11.96
C GLN A 231 -9.46 -4.98 11.34
N LEU A 232 -8.44 -4.58 10.61
CA LEU A 232 -7.52 -5.49 9.93
C LEU A 232 -6.31 -5.87 10.80
N ILE A 233 -5.63 -4.88 11.37
CA ILE A 233 -4.39 -5.11 12.13
C ILE A 233 -4.67 -5.86 13.44
N SER A 234 -5.82 -5.61 14.10
CA SER A 234 -6.22 -6.38 15.29
C SER A 234 -6.41 -7.88 15.00
N ARG A 235 -6.64 -8.24 13.72
CA ARG A 235 -6.73 -9.63 13.23
C ARG A 235 -5.42 -10.14 12.67
N GLY A 236 -4.32 -9.40 12.82
CA GLY A 236 -3.00 -9.77 12.32
C GLY A 236 -2.76 -9.48 10.84
N ILE A 237 -3.67 -8.77 10.17
CA ILE A 237 -3.62 -8.46 8.74
C ILE A 237 -2.98 -7.09 8.51
N GLY A 238 -1.91 -7.04 7.71
CA GLY A 238 -1.24 -5.80 7.30
C GLY A 238 0.21 -5.72 7.76
N ASP A 239 1.11 -5.40 6.84
CA ASP A 239 2.56 -5.37 7.04
C ASP A 239 3.15 -3.99 6.73
N THR A 240 2.47 -3.21 5.90
CA THR A 240 2.74 -1.79 5.71
C THR A 240 1.42 -1.03 5.62
N VAL A 241 1.46 0.27 5.94
CA VAL A 241 0.27 1.12 5.94
C VAL A 241 0.54 2.44 5.23
N ARG A 242 -0.52 3.02 4.64
CA ARG A 242 -0.51 4.41 4.17
C ARG A 242 -1.80 5.10 4.59
N VAL A 243 -1.65 6.19 5.32
CA VAL A 243 -2.70 7.19 5.49
C VAL A 243 -2.67 8.12 4.28
N SER A 244 -3.80 8.35 3.62
CA SER A 244 -3.90 9.20 2.43
C SER A 244 -4.83 10.36 2.73
N LEU A 245 -4.26 11.53 2.97
CA LEU A 245 -5.01 12.74 3.34
C LEU A 245 -4.95 13.78 2.24
N THR A 246 -6.03 14.55 2.13
CA THR A 246 -6.07 15.78 1.35
C THR A 246 -5.56 16.92 2.22
N VAL A 247 -4.26 17.18 2.14
CA VAL A 247 -3.57 18.23 2.92
C VAL A 247 -2.60 18.99 2.00
N PRO A 248 -2.24 20.23 2.36
CA PRO A 248 -1.16 20.97 1.66
C PRO A 248 0.14 20.15 1.62
N ASN A 249 0.97 20.40 0.61
CA ASN A 249 2.22 19.64 0.43
C ASN A 249 3.17 19.72 1.64
N ALA A 250 3.24 20.87 2.31
CA ALA A 250 4.05 21.05 3.51
C ALA A 250 3.56 20.19 4.70
N ASP A 251 2.28 19.83 4.70
CA ASP A 251 1.64 19.09 5.79
C ASP A 251 1.64 17.58 5.57
N LYS A 252 2.22 17.08 4.47
CA LYS A 252 2.32 15.64 4.17
C LYS A 252 2.92 14.79 5.31
N PRO A 253 3.86 15.24 6.14
CA PRO A 253 4.31 14.49 7.30
C PRO A 253 3.21 14.12 8.30
N GLN A 254 2.06 14.82 8.31
CA GLN A 254 0.89 14.45 9.13
C GLN A 254 0.35 13.05 8.78
N GLU A 255 0.50 12.59 7.54
CA GLU A 255 0.11 11.22 7.14
C GLU A 255 0.91 10.17 7.94
N ILE A 256 2.21 10.41 8.14
CA ILE A 256 3.08 9.52 8.90
C ILE A 256 2.75 9.60 10.40
N ALA A 257 2.58 10.79 10.94
CA ALA A 257 2.20 10.97 12.35
C ALA A 257 0.85 10.29 12.66
N ALA A 258 -0.14 10.42 11.77
CA ALA A 258 -1.44 9.75 11.92
C ALA A 258 -1.30 8.21 11.85
N ALA A 259 -0.48 7.69 10.94
CA ALA A 259 -0.22 6.25 10.84
C ALA A 259 0.43 5.73 12.12
N GLN A 260 1.46 6.38 12.62
CA GLN A 260 2.16 6.02 13.85
C GLN A 260 1.24 6.06 15.07
N ALA A 261 0.40 7.10 15.20
CA ALA A 261 -0.57 7.21 16.29
C ALA A 261 -1.60 6.08 16.27
N ILE A 262 -2.13 5.73 15.09
CA ILE A 262 -3.07 4.61 14.95
C ILE A 262 -2.39 3.29 15.31
N LEU A 263 -1.17 3.04 14.82
CA LEU A 263 -0.42 1.82 15.10
C LEU A 263 -0.07 1.69 16.60
N ALA A 264 0.31 2.79 17.24
CA ALA A 264 0.60 2.83 18.68
C ALA A 264 -0.67 2.55 19.52
N ASP A 265 -1.82 3.09 19.11
CA ASP A 265 -3.09 2.81 19.76
C ASP A 265 -3.47 1.33 19.65
N ILE A 266 -3.34 0.74 18.47
CA ILE A 266 -3.62 -0.69 18.25
C ILE A 266 -2.69 -1.56 19.09
N ALA A 267 -1.39 -1.28 19.10
CA ALA A 267 -0.40 -2.02 19.89
C ALA A 267 -0.65 -1.92 21.41
N ALA A 268 -1.26 -0.82 21.84
CA ALA A 268 -1.66 -0.63 23.24
C ALA A 268 -3.05 -1.19 23.59
N GLY A 269 -3.72 -1.87 22.63
CA GLY A 269 -5.06 -2.40 22.81
C GLY A 269 -6.18 -1.33 22.81
N ARG A 270 -5.85 -0.10 22.43
CA ARG A 270 -6.82 1.00 22.32
C ARG A 270 -7.49 0.99 20.95
N VAL A 271 -8.36 0.02 20.74
CA VAL A 271 -9.14 -0.16 19.51
C VAL A 271 -10.56 0.34 19.75
N ARG A 272 -11.07 1.22 18.90
CA ARG A 272 -12.36 1.89 19.05
C ARG A 272 -13.42 1.37 18.10
N SER A 273 -13.03 0.81 16.97
CA SER A 273 -13.94 0.34 15.92
C SER A 273 -14.19 -1.17 15.96
N VAL A 274 -13.48 -1.90 16.82
CA VAL A 274 -13.70 -3.33 17.07
C VAL A 274 -14.38 -3.47 18.43
N VAL A 275 -15.62 -3.94 18.42
CA VAL A 275 -16.35 -4.24 19.65
C VAL A 275 -16.29 -5.74 19.87
N ASP A 276 -15.69 -6.15 20.97
CA ASP A 276 -15.68 -7.54 21.40
C ASP A 276 -16.75 -7.75 22.45
N TYR A 277 -17.87 -8.35 22.04
CA TYR A 277 -19.00 -8.68 22.93
C TYR A 277 -18.82 -10.03 23.63
N GLY A 278 -17.75 -10.78 23.33
CA GLY A 278 -17.52 -12.13 23.86
C GLY A 278 -16.72 -12.19 25.16
N LEU A 279 -16.34 -11.07 25.73
CA LEU A 279 -15.42 -11.03 26.84
C LEU A 279 -16.13 -10.96 28.19
N SER A 280 -15.54 -11.68 29.14
CA SER A 280 -15.85 -11.65 30.58
C SER A 280 -15.55 -10.32 31.28
N SER A 281 -15.27 -9.24 30.53
CA SER A 281 -14.97 -7.92 31.06
C SER A 281 -16.22 -7.07 31.18
N LEU A 282 -16.28 -6.23 32.22
CA LEU A 282 -17.36 -5.27 32.46
C LEU A 282 -17.46 -4.30 31.26
N ASN A 283 -18.61 -4.31 30.59
CA ASN A 283 -18.91 -3.36 29.54
C ASN A 283 -19.62 -2.15 30.14
N ILE A 284 -18.94 -1.00 30.22
CA ILE A 284 -19.49 0.24 30.76
C ILE A 284 -20.08 1.04 29.60
N ILE A 285 -21.41 1.15 29.58
CA ILE A 285 -22.14 2.00 28.64
C ILE A 285 -22.48 3.30 29.36
N SER A 286 -21.95 4.42 28.88
CA SER A 286 -22.29 5.76 29.35
C SER A 286 -23.37 6.35 28.47
N CYS A 287 -24.51 6.64 29.06
CA CYS A 287 -25.61 7.35 28.40
C CYS A 287 -25.63 8.79 28.89
N PRO A 288 -25.63 9.81 28.00
CA PRO A 288 -25.83 11.20 28.41
C PRO A 288 -27.33 11.45 28.71
N SER A 289 -27.85 10.89 29.73
CA SER A 289 -29.23 11.14 30.28
C SER A 289 -30.13 12.03 29.40
N CYS A 290 -31.28 11.51 28.95
CA CYS A 290 -32.31 12.24 28.19
C CYS A 290 -33.19 13.12 29.11
N SER A 291 -32.64 13.86 30.04
CA SER A 291 -33.37 14.80 30.88
C SER A 291 -33.32 16.21 30.33
#